data_25d10ddc9666dc8728a7e2cd4199c71d
#
_entry.id   25d10ddc9666dc8728a7e2cd4199c71d
#
_cell.length_a   1.000
_cell.length_b   1.000
_cell.length_c   1.000
_cell.angle_alpha   90.00
_cell.angle_beta   90.00
_cell.angle_gamma   90.00
#
_symmetry.space_group_name_H-M   'P 1'
#
loop_
_entity.id
_entity.type
_entity.pdbx_description
1 polymer ?
#
loop_
_entity_poly.entity_id
_entity_poly.type
_entity_poly.pdbx_seq_one_letter_code
_entity_poly.pdbx_strand_id
1 'polypeptide(L)'
;MKTLILALFTFSLAMLFCGCGGSSKSSSGKYRIAVVPKASNHMFWKTIHAGTIKAAQEEDVEILWKGPLIESDREGQIKVVENFVTQQVDALALAPLDDQAMIRPVKEASQDGIKVVIWDSGLDQSAEPFFDSFVATDNFAAGEKCGKKLAELLGGEGNVVLLRHMVGSASTRKREEGFLKGLNEAGPNIALISDDKYGG
;
A
#
# COMPACT_ATOMS: atom_id res chain seq x y z
N MET A 1 -28.09 -69.85 0.33
CA MET A 1 -27.60 -68.99 -0.74
C MET A 1 -28.22 -67.57 -0.67
N LYS A 2 -28.25 -66.92 0.45
CA LYS A 2 -28.84 -65.54 0.57
C LYS A 2 -28.00 -64.57 1.45
N THR A 3 -26.74 -64.88 1.76
CA THR A 3 -25.89 -64.08 2.66
C THR A 3 -24.56 -63.63 2.05
N LEU A 4 -24.40 -63.69 0.71
CA LEU A 4 -23.13 -63.32 0.07
C LEU A 4 -23.21 -62.10 -0.86
N ILE A 5 -24.32 -61.35 -0.89
CA ILE A 5 -24.51 -60.20 -1.80
C ILE A 5 -24.48 -58.85 -1.07
N LEU A 6 -24.37 -58.82 0.25
CA LEU A 6 -24.42 -57.56 1.03
C LEU A 6 -23.05 -56.97 1.43
N ALA A 7 -21.93 -57.60 1.02
CA ALA A 7 -20.57 -57.14 1.38
C ALA A 7 -19.82 -56.38 0.27
N LEU A 8 -20.42 -56.14 -0.88
CA LEU A 8 -19.75 -55.51 -2.04
C LEU A 8 -20.22 -54.09 -2.35
N PHE A 9 -21.11 -53.51 -1.54
CA PHE A 9 -21.66 -52.17 -1.82
C PHE A 9 -21.20 -51.07 -0.84
N THR A 10 -20.31 -51.35 0.13
CA THR A 10 -19.85 -50.36 1.11
C THR A 10 -18.41 -49.86 0.90
N PHE A 11 -17.73 -50.23 -0.19
CA PHE A 11 -16.33 -49.83 -0.41
C PHE A 11 -16.13 -48.81 -1.54
N SER A 12 -17.19 -48.20 -2.07
CA SER A 12 -17.09 -47.27 -3.21
C SER A 12 -17.43 -45.82 -2.89
N LEU A 13 -17.49 -45.38 -1.62
CA LEU A 13 -17.88 -44.00 -1.26
C LEU A 13 -16.85 -43.27 -0.38
N ALA A 14 -15.56 -43.62 -0.45
CA ALA A 14 -14.51 -43.02 0.35
C ALA A 14 -13.37 -42.34 -0.45
N MET A 15 -13.57 -42.03 -1.73
CA MET A 15 -12.54 -41.40 -2.57
C MET A 15 -13.05 -40.17 -3.34
N LEU A 16 -13.60 -39.18 -2.67
CA LEU A 16 -13.96 -37.90 -3.32
C LEU A 16 -13.89 -36.71 -2.35
N PHE A 17 -12.82 -36.61 -1.56
CA PHE A 17 -12.46 -35.35 -0.91
C PHE A 17 -10.94 -35.22 -0.81
N CYS A 18 -10.25 -35.26 -1.94
CA CYS A 18 -8.92 -34.66 -2.04
C CYS A 18 -9.12 -33.34 -2.80
N GLY A 19 -9.74 -32.36 -2.14
CA GLY A 19 -9.78 -30.98 -2.61
C GLY A 19 -8.37 -30.42 -2.52
N CYS A 20 -7.64 -30.48 -3.62
CA CYS A 20 -6.43 -29.70 -3.81
C CYS A 20 -6.82 -28.22 -3.71
N GLY A 21 -6.54 -27.59 -2.57
CA GLY A 21 -6.36 -26.15 -2.46
C GLY A 21 -5.13 -25.77 -3.28
N GLY A 22 -5.22 -25.82 -4.58
CA GLY A 22 -4.20 -25.36 -5.49
C GLY A 22 -4.33 -23.85 -5.61
N SER A 23 -3.37 -23.11 -5.08
CA SER A 23 -3.09 -21.74 -5.50
C SER A 23 -3.11 -21.73 -7.03
N SER A 24 -4.02 -20.95 -7.64
CA SER A 24 -4.14 -20.86 -9.10
C SER A 24 -2.96 -20.07 -9.64
N LYS A 25 -1.83 -20.75 -9.89
CA LYS A 25 -0.73 -20.14 -10.64
C LYS A 25 -1.29 -19.69 -12.00
N SER A 26 -0.86 -18.50 -12.44
CA SER A 26 -1.11 -18.01 -13.80
C SER A 26 -0.84 -19.10 -14.83
N SER A 27 -1.56 -19.09 -15.94
CA SER A 27 -1.33 -19.99 -17.09
C SER A 27 0.10 -19.88 -17.66
N SER A 28 0.83 -18.80 -17.33
CA SER A 28 2.23 -18.58 -17.71
C SER A 28 3.24 -19.21 -16.74
N GLY A 29 2.82 -19.68 -15.57
CA GLY A 29 3.72 -20.15 -14.51
C GLY A 29 4.48 -19.05 -13.75
N LYS A 30 4.26 -17.77 -14.11
CA LYS A 30 4.89 -16.61 -13.46
C LYS A 30 4.11 -16.14 -12.23
N TYR A 31 4.82 -15.56 -11.27
CA TYR A 31 4.17 -14.87 -10.16
C TYR A 31 3.42 -13.64 -10.65
N ARG A 32 2.19 -13.48 -10.16
CA ARG A 32 1.33 -12.32 -10.45
C ARG A 32 1.39 -11.35 -9.28
N ILE A 33 1.96 -10.18 -9.52
CA ILE A 33 2.14 -9.15 -8.49
C ILE A 33 1.23 -7.96 -8.81
N ALA A 34 0.24 -7.73 -7.97
CA ALA A 34 -0.57 -6.52 -8.04
C ALA A 34 0.21 -5.34 -7.49
N VAL A 35 0.31 -4.27 -8.26
CA VAL A 35 0.92 -3.01 -7.82
C VAL A 35 -0.13 -1.91 -7.84
N VAL A 36 -0.45 -1.41 -6.64
CA VAL A 36 -1.54 -0.45 -6.42
C VAL A 36 -0.98 0.88 -5.93
N PRO A 37 -0.92 1.91 -6.81
CA PRO A 37 -0.53 3.28 -6.45
C PRO A 37 -1.68 4.02 -5.76
N LYS A 38 -1.40 5.21 -5.20
CA LYS A 38 -2.45 6.11 -4.70
C LYS A 38 -3.30 6.70 -5.83
N ALA A 39 -2.70 6.90 -7.02
CA ALA A 39 -3.40 7.35 -8.21
C ALA A 39 -2.70 6.88 -9.48
N SER A 40 -3.38 6.99 -10.63
CA SER A 40 -2.84 6.57 -11.92
C SER A 40 -2.56 7.73 -12.89
N ASN A 41 -3.10 8.92 -12.66
CA ASN A 41 -3.02 10.05 -13.58
C ASN A 41 -1.78 10.95 -13.39
N HIS A 42 -1.15 10.95 -12.21
CA HIS A 42 -0.03 11.84 -11.90
C HIS A 42 1.30 11.32 -12.45
N MET A 43 2.18 12.25 -12.88
CA MET A 43 3.49 11.90 -13.46
C MET A 43 4.37 11.08 -12.51
N PHE A 44 4.34 11.35 -11.21
CA PHE A 44 5.05 10.59 -10.20
C PHE A 44 4.71 9.09 -10.28
N TRP A 45 3.41 8.76 -10.31
CA TRP A 45 2.94 7.37 -10.39
C TRP A 45 3.30 6.70 -11.71
N LYS A 46 3.28 7.47 -12.82
CA LYS A 46 3.73 6.97 -14.13
C LYS A 46 5.22 6.63 -14.15
N THR A 47 6.04 7.41 -13.46
CA THR A 47 7.48 7.13 -13.33
C THR A 47 7.73 5.86 -12.52
N ILE A 48 6.98 5.66 -11.43
CA ILE A 48 7.06 4.42 -10.65
C ILE A 48 6.57 3.22 -11.47
N HIS A 49 5.48 3.36 -12.23
CA HIS A 49 5.01 2.31 -13.14
C HIS A 49 6.09 1.89 -14.14
N ALA A 50 6.83 2.82 -14.71
CA ALA A 50 7.96 2.48 -15.58
C ALA A 50 9.03 1.66 -14.84
N GLY A 51 9.31 1.98 -13.58
CA GLY A 51 10.20 1.20 -12.71
C GLY A 51 9.68 -0.22 -12.46
N THR A 52 8.36 -0.39 -12.22
CA THR A 52 7.78 -1.73 -12.01
C THR A 52 7.82 -2.58 -13.28
N ILE A 53 7.64 -1.99 -14.47
CA ILE A 53 7.79 -2.70 -15.75
C ILE A 53 9.22 -3.22 -15.90
N LYS A 54 10.21 -2.40 -15.58
CA LYS A 54 11.62 -2.80 -15.63
C LYS A 54 11.90 -3.96 -14.66
N ALA A 55 11.46 -3.85 -13.40
CA ALA A 55 11.61 -4.90 -12.41
C ALA A 55 10.91 -6.21 -12.84
N ALA A 56 9.73 -6.12 -13.47
CA ALA A 56 9.02 -7.29 -13.99
C ALA A 56 9.82 -8.06 -15.06
N GLN A 57 10.56 -7.32 -15.90
CA GLN A 57 11.42 -7.93 -16.92
C GLN A 57 12.67 -8.58 -16.31
N GLU A 58 13.26 -7.97 -15.28
CA GLU A 58 14.44 -8.46 -14.59
C GLU A 58 14.15 -9.72 -13.76
N GLU A 59 12.98 -9.77 -13.12
CA GLU A 59 12.60 -10.85 -12.19
C GLU A 59 11.67 -11.91 -12.81
N ASP A 60 11.36 -11.77 -14.10
CA ASP A 60 10.45 -12.67 -14.86
C ASP A 60 9.09 -12.87 -14.19
N VAL A 61 8.46 -11.79 -13.72
CA VAL A 61 7.14 -11.77 -13.07
C VAL A 61 6.10 -11.02 -13.91
N GLU A 62 4.83 -11.25 -13.63
CA GLU A 62 3.70 -10.51 -14.22
C GLU A 62 3.28 -9.40 -13.27
N ILE A 63 3.32 -8.14 -13.74
CA ILE A 63 2.84 -6.97 -13.00
C ILE A 63 1.42 -6.62 -13.42
N LEU A 64 0.53 -6.50 -12.44
CA LEU A 64 -0.83 -6.03 -12.59
C LEU A 64 -0.94 -4.64 -11.97
N TRP A 65 -0.69 -3.60 -12.78
CA TRP A 65 -0.76 -2.20 -12.34
C TRP A 65 -2.18 -1.67 -12.39
N LYS A 66 -2.76 -1.34 -11.24
CA LYS A 66 -4.08 -0.72 -11.16
C LYS A 66 -4.24 0.09 -9.87
N GLY A 67 -4.75 1.30 -9.97
CA GLY A 67 -5.10 2.17 -8.85
C GLY A 67 -6.29 3.05 -9.21
N PRO A 68 -6.79 3.85 -8.25
CA PRO A 68 -7.80 4.86 -8.54
C PRO A 68 -7.23 5.91 -9.52
N LEU A 69 -8.11 6.74 -10.07
CA LEU A 69 -7.70 7.80 -10.99
C LEU A 69 -7.04 8.95 -10.25
N ILE A 70 -7.54 9.30 -9.07
CA ILE A 70 -7.11 10.43 -8.23
C ILE A 70 -6.85 9.99 -6.79
N GLU A 71 -6.00 10.73 -6.07
CA GLU A 71 -5.58 10.39 -4.69
C GLU A 71 -6.68 10.61 -3.64
N SER A 72 -7.80 11.23 -3.97
CA SER A 72 -8.96 11.37 -3.07
C SER A 72 -9.95 10.20 -3.13
N ASP A 73 -9.78 9.26 -4.07
CA ASP A 73 -10.70 8.12 -4.26
C ASP A 73 -10.29 6.92 -3.38
N ARG A 74 -10.52 7.07 -2.08
CA ARG A 74 -10.25 6.05 -1.06
C ARG A 74 -11.03 4.75 -1.31
N GLU A 75 -12.33 4.88 -1.60
CA GLU A 75 -13.20 3.75 -1.89
C GLU A 75 -12.77 2.99 -3.16
N GLY A 76 -12.32 3.72 -4.17
CA GLY A 76 -11.77 3.12 -5.38
C GLY A 76 -10.52 2.31 -5.11
N GLN A 77 -9.63 2.77 -4.24
CA GLN A 77 -8.44 2.00 -3.87
C GLN A 77 -8.79 0.72 -3.10
N ILE A 78 -9.73 0.79 -2.14
CA ILE A 78 -10.21 -0.38 -1.40
C ILE A 78 -10.75 -1.43 -2.39
N LYS A 79 -11.64 -1.05 -3.31
CA LYS A 79 -12.19 -1.96 -4.32
C LYS A 79 -11.13 -2.58 -5.23
N VAL A 80 -10.09 -1.82 -5.57
CA VAL A 80 -8.97 -2.35 -6.38
C VAL A 80 -8.25 -3.46 -5.62
N VAL A 81 -7.94 -3.26 -4.32
CA VAL A 81 -7.29 -4.28 -3.49
C VAL A 81 -8.19 -5.51 -3.32
N GLU A 82 -9.46 -5.33 -2.95
CA GLU A 82 -10.43 -6.42 -2.81
C GLU A 82 -10.58 -7.26 -4.10
N ASN A 83 -10.56 -6.60 -5.27
CA ASN A 83 -10.56 -7.29 -6.55
C ASN A 83 -9.30 -8.14 -6.77
N PHE A 84 -8.11 -7.67 -6.37
CA PHE A 84 -6.89 -8.45 -6.48
C PHE A 84 -6.86 -9.61 -5.48
N VAL A 85 -7.39 -9.43 -4.28
CA VAL A 85 -7.60 -10.53 -3.32
C VAL A 85 -8.49 -11.62 -3.95
N THR A 86 -9.64 -11.22 -4.53
CA THR A 86 -10.54 -12.16 -5.23
C THR A 86 -9.87 -12.87 -6.41
N GLN A 87 -8.96 -12.20 -7.11
CA GLN A 87 -8.20 -12.79 -8.22
C GLN A 87 -7.06 -13.72 -7.76
N GLN A 88 -6.84 -13.83 -6.44
CA GLN A 88 -5.79 -14.68 -5.86
C GLN A 88 -4.42 -14.39 -6.49
N VAL A 89 -4.00 -13.11 -6.48
CA VAL A 89 -2.64 -12.73 -6.89
C VAL A 89 -1.62 -13.29 -5.90
N ASP A 90 -0.38 -13.51 -6.34
CA ASP A 90 0.66 -14.07 -5.46
C ASP A 90 1.20 -13.02 -4.47
N ALA A 91 1.24 -11.75 -4.90
CA ALA A 91 1.68 -10.65 -4.04
C ALA A 91 0.93 -9.35 -4.35
N LEU A 92 0.87 -8.48 -3.35
CA LEU A 92 0.31 -7.13 -3.39
C LEU A 92 1.38 -6.13 -2.95
N ALA A 93 1.76 -5.23 -3.84
CA ALA A 93 2.55 -4.03 -3.51
C ALA A 93 1.59 -2.83 -3.46
N LEU A 94 1.35 -2.27 -2.29
CA LEU A 94 0.37 -1.22 -2.05
C LEU A 94 1.01 0.07 -1.56
N ALA A 95 0.71 1.20 -2.22
CA ALA A 95 0.89 2.55 -1.67
C ALA A 95 -0.42 3.02 -1.03
N PRO A 96 -0.60 2.94 0.29
CA PRO A 96 -1.86 3.27 0.93
C PRO A 96 -2.22 4.75 0.75
N LEU A 97 -3.42 5.02 0.28
CA LEU A 97 -3.98 6.35 0.18
C LEU A 97 -4.32 6.90 1.58
N ASP A 98 -4.82 6.02 2.44
CA ASP A 98 -5.24 6.31 3.81
C ASP A 98 -4.70 5.23 4.76
N ASP A 99 -4.01 5.66 5.82
CA ASP A 99 -3.31 4.76 6.75
C ASP A 99 -4.23 3.92 7.65
N GLN A 100 -5.50 4.32 7.80
CA GLN A 100 -6.50 3.58 8.57
C GLN A 100 -7.42 2.76 7.67
N ALA A 101 -7.94 3.36 6.59
CA ALA A 101 -8.92 2.71 5.73
C ALA A 101 -8.36 1.46 5.04
N MET A 102 -7.05 1.43 4.78
CA MET A 102 -6.40 0.30 4.09
C MET A 102 -5.99 -0.84 5.01
N ILE A 103 -6.16 -0.74 6.34
CA ILE A 103 -5.84 -1.82 7.29
C ILE A 103 -6.65 -3.08 6.97
N ARG A 104 -7.98 -2.94 6.83
CA ARG A 104 -8.88 -4.08 6.57
C ARG A 104 -8.53 -4.81 5.26
N PRO A 105 -8.42 -4.15 4.09
CA PRO A 105 -8.05 -4.84 2.86
C PRO A 105 -6.68 -5.52 2.91
N VAL A 106 -5.70 -4.92 3.58
CA VAL A 106 -4.37 -5.51 3.76
C VAL A 106 -4.41 -6.76 4.64
N LYS A 107 -5.18 -6.70 5.75
CA LYS A 107 -5.40 -7.86 6.62
C LYS A 107 -6.06 -9.01 5.86
N GLU A 108 -7.11 -8.74 5.07
CA GLU A 108 -7.79 -9.73 4.25
C GLU A 108 -6.82 -10.37 3.24
N ALA A 109 -6.04 -9.58 2.52
CA ALA A 109 -5.02 -10.08 1.59
C ALA A 109 -4.00 -11.01 2.28
N SER A 110 -3.49 -10.60 3.43
CA SER A 110 -2.54 -11.40 4.23
C SER A 110 -3.16 -12.72 4.73
N GLN A 111 -4.42 -12.68 5.19
CA GLN A 111 -5.14 -13.88 5.64
C GLN A 111 -5.43 -14.87 4.52
N ASP A 112 -5.59 -14.39 3.30
CA ASP A 112 -5.74 -15.21 2.09
C ASP A 112 -4.39 -15.73 1.54
N GLY A 113 -3.28 -15.46 2.26
CA GLY A 113 -1.95 -15.96 1.92
C GLY A 113 -1.20 -15.13 0.88
N ILE A 114 -1.74 -13.98 0.46
CA ILE A 114 -1.09 -13.04 -0.46
C ILE A 114 0.04 -12.33 0.28
N LYS A 115 1.24 -12.30 -0.32
CA LYS A 115 2.37 -11.56 0.22
C LYS A 115 2.15 -10.05 0.06
N VAL A 116 2.34 -9.28 1.13
CA VAL A 116 2.05 -7.84 1.10
C VAL A 116 3.30 -7.02 1.36
N VAL A 117 3.58 -6.10 0.45
CA VAL A 117 4.59 -5.04 0.60
C VAL A 117 3.91 -3.68 0.60
N ILE A 118 4.14 -2.91 1.64
CA ILE A 118 3.69 -1.52 1.70
C ILE A 118 4.82 -0.61 1.20
N TRP A 119 4.49 0.38 0.38
CA TRP A 119 5.48 1.29 -0.18
C TRP A 119 4.98 2.74 -0.24
N ASP A 120 5.91 3.71 -0.36
CA ASP A 120 5.66 5.16 -0.42
C ASP A 120 5.05 5.76 0.85
N SER A 121 3.95 5.22 1.32
CA SER A 121 3.21 5.70 2.49
C SER A 121 2.91 4.54 3.44
N GLY A 122 3.09 4.75 4.75
CA GLY A 122 2.84 3.71 5.75
C GLY A 122 1.36 3.50 6.06
N LEU A 123 1.09 2.41 6.75
CA LEU A 123 -0.15 2.16 7.46
C LEU A 123 0.03 2.46 8.94
N ASP A 124 -1.05 2.50 9.68
CA ASP A 124 -1.01 2.51 11.14
C ASP A 124 -0.32 1.25 11.68
N GLN A 125 0.34 1.36 12.84
CA GLN A 125 1.10 0.26 13.45
C GLN A 125 0.26 -1.01 13.67
N SER A 126 -1.03 -0.90 13.84
CA SER A 126 -1.94 -2.04 13.98
C SER A 126 -1.97 -2.97 12.75
N ALA A 127 -1.49 -2.48 11.60
CA ALA A 127 -1.37 -3.27 10.37
C ALA A 127 -0.05 -4.03 10.25
N GLU A 128 0.97 -3.76 11.08
CA GLU A 128 2.29 -4.40 11.00
C GLU A 128 2.27 -5.93 10.92
N PRO A 129 1.37 -6.65 11.60
CA PRO A 129 1.31 -8.11 11.49
C PRO A 129 0.82 -8.62 10.12
N PHE A 130 0.34 -7.76 9.24
CA PHE A 130 -0.34 -8.12 8.00
C PHE A 130 0.43 -7.78 6.72
N PHE A 131 1.65 -7.28 6.83
CA PHE A 131 2.52 -7.07 5.67
C PHE A 131 3.96 -7.51 5.95
N ASP A 132 4.66 -7.94 4.88
CA ASP A 132 5.99 -8.56 4.98
C ASP A 132 7.12 -7.51 4.95
N SER A 133 6.90 -6.33 4.36
CA SER A 133 7.92 -5.28 4.23
C SER A 133 7.32 -3.90 3.98
N PHE A 134 8.08 -2.87 4.37
CA PHE A 134 7.78 -1.47 4.11
C PHE A 134 8.96 -0.77 3.44
N VAL A 135 8.72 -0.11 2.30
CA VAL A 135 9.74 0.59 1.51
C VAL A 135 9.27 2.01 1.21
N ALA A 136 9.92 3.00 1.80
CA ALA A 136 9.57 4.40 1.60
C ALA A 136 10.76 5.34 1.84
N THR A 137 10.59 6.60 1.45
CA THR A 137 11.40 7.71 1.91
C THR A 137 11.21 7.91 3.42
N ASP A 138 12.26 8.26 4.15
CA ASP A 138 12.09 8.84 5.49
C ASP A 138 11.43 10.23 5.37
N ASN A 139 10.09 10.20 5.37
CA ASN A 139 9.28 11.39 5.15
C ASN A 139 9.41 12.41 6.27
N PHE A 140 9.64 11.96 7.51
CA PHE A 140 9.84 12.85 8.64
C PHE A 140 11.18 13.60 8.52
N ALA A 141 12.27 12.88 8.27
CA ALA A 141 13.59 13.49 8.08
C ALA A 141 13.62 14.43 6.85
N ALA A 142 12.91 14.09 5.78
CA ALA A 142 12.78 14.95 4.61
C ALA A 142 12.05 16.27 4.96
N GLY A 143 10.96 16.18 5.71
CA GLY A 143 10.23 17.34 6.22
C GLY A 143 11.09 18.21 7.13
N GLU A 144 11.80 17.60 8.07
CA GLU A 144 12.69 18.31 9.01
C GLU A 144 13.78 19.10 8.26
N LYS A 145 14.41 18.49 7.27
CA LYS A 145 15.38 19.19 6.41
C LYS A 145 14.76 20.39 5.69
N CYS A 146 13.53 20.24 5.20
CA CYS A 146 12.81 21.30 4.52
C CYS A 146 12.50 22.48 5.46
N GLY A 147 12.03 22.20 6.68
CA GLY A 147 11.76 23.20 7.70
C GLY A 147 13.01 23.98 8.11
N LYS A 148 14.12 23.27 8.37
CA LYS A 148 15.42 23.89 8.67
C LYS A 148 15.91 24.77 7.53
N LYS A 149 15.76 24.30 6.29
CA LYS A 149 16.19 25.08 5.12
C LYS A 149 15.34 26.34 4.92
N LEU A 150 14.03 26.26 5.15
CA LEU A 150 13.17 27.44 5.08
C LEU A 150 13.54 28.47 6.15
N ALA A 151 13.78 28.04 7.39
CA ALA A 151 14.23 28.91 8.45
C ALA A 151 15.55 29.65 8.11
N GLU A 152 16.51 28.91 7.53
CA GLU A 152 17.76 29.49 7.03
C GLU A 152 17.51 30.57 5.94
N LEU A 153 16.66 30.27 4.96
CA LEU A 153 16.33 31.20 3.87
C LEU A 153 15.62 32.48 4.34
N LEU A 154 14.85 32.36 5.41
CA LEU A 154 14.17 33.51 6.05
C LEU A 154 15.06 34.30 7.03
N GLY A 155 16.28 33.84 7.29
CA GLY A 155 17.16 34.47 8.28
C GLY A 155 16.67 34.25 9.72
N GLY A 156 15.87 33.24 9.98
CA GLY A 156 15.37 32.86 11.30
C GLY A 156 14.15 33.63 11.81
N GLU A 157 13.56 34.53 11.02
CA GLU A 157 12.38 35.32 11.39
C GLU A 157 11.41 35.48 10.22
N GLY A 158 10.13 35.73 10.49
CA GLY A 158 9.11 35.95 9.47
C GLY A 158 7.82 35.18 9.70
N ASN A 159 6.97 35.13 8.68
CA ASN A 159 5.67 34.46 8.71
C ASN A 159 5.61 33.31 7.69
N VAL A 160 5.09 32.15 8.11
CA VAL A 160 4.96 30.96 7.28
C VAL A 160 3.53 30.44 7.31
N VAL A 161 3.06 29.95 6.17
CA VAL A 161 1.83 29.16 6.05
C VAL A 161 2.22 27.75 5.62
N LEU A 162 1.68 26.74 6.29
CA LEU A 162 1.78 25.36 5.88
C LEU A 162 0.48 24.93 5.18
N LEU A 163 0.54 24.75 3.85
CA LEU A 163 -0.54 24.12 3.12
C LEU A 163 -0.35 22.59 3.20
N ARG A 164 -1.28 21.92 3.87
CA ARG A 164 -1.29 20.46 3.99
C ARG A 164 -1.82 19.80 2.74
N HIS A 165 -1.49 18.53 2.54
CA HIS A 165 -1.97 17.80 1.38
C HIS A 165 -3.36 17.22 1.62
N MET A 166 -3.45 16.10 2.34
CA MET A 166 -4.69 15.34 2.51
C MET A 166 -4.71 14.61 3.85
N VAL A 167 -5.88 14.55 4.45
CA VAL A 167 -6.11 13.75 5.68
C VAL A 167 -5.99 12.26 5.35
N GLY A 168 -5.30 11.49 6.23
CA GLY A 168 -5.13 10.05 6.08
C GLY A 168 -3.85 9.64 5.35
N SER A 169 -3.19 10.54 4.60
CA SER A 169 -1.92 10.24 3.94
C SER A 169 -0.75 10.28 4.94
N ALA A 170 -0.25 9.11 5.36
CA ALA A 170 0.85 9.01 6.32
C ALA A 170 2.15 9.66 5.82
N SER A 171 2.48 9.53 4.53
CA SER A 171 3.72 10.11 3.98
C SER A 171 3.72 11.63 4.04
N THR A 172 2.59 12.30 3.73
CA THR A 172 2.49 13.75 3.80
C THR A 172 2.40 14.24 5.23
N ARG A 173 1.63 13.57 6.09
CA ARG A 173 1.59 13.89 7.52
C ARG A 173 2.98 13.84 8.16
N LYS A 174 3.79 12.82 7.87
CA LYS A 174 5.16 12.74 8.37
C LYS A 174 6.06 13.87 7.87
N ARG A 175 5.92 14.29 6.62
CA ARG A 175 6.61 15.46 6.09
C ARG A 175 6.19 16.75 6.80
N GLU A 176 4.91 16.93 7.06
CA GLU A 176 4.35 18.08 7.77
C GLU A 176 4.85 18.14 9.22
N GLU A 177 4.82 17.00 9.95
CA GLU A 177 5.35 16.88 11.30
C GLU A 177 6.85 17.22 11.36
N GLY A 178 7.63 16.64 10.44
CA GLY A 178 9.06 16.92 10.36
C GLY A 178 9.36 18.36 9.99
N PHE A 179 8.61 18.93 9.04
CA PHE A 179 8.75 20.34 8.65
C PHE A 179 8.53 21.28 9.83
N LEU A 180 7.46 21.08 10.60
CA LEU A 180 7.17 21.92 11.78
C LEU A 180 8.28 21.79 12.83
N LYS A 181 8.78 20.57 13.07
CA LYS A 181 9.93 20.37 13.97
C LYS A 181 11.15 21.15 13.50
N GLY A 182 11.55 20.97 12.24
CA GLY A 182 12.74 21.62 11.69
C GLY A 182 12.62 23.14 11.64
N LEU A 183 11.43 23.66 11.32
CA LEU A 183 11.15 25.10 11.34
C LEU A 183 11.29 25.69 12.75
N ASN A 184 10.70 25.05 13.76
CA ASN A 184 10.74 25.51 15.14
C ASN A 184 12.16 25.46 15.74
N GLU A 185 12.94 24.43 15.41
CA GLU A 185 14.31 24.27 15.90
C GLU A 185 15.26 25.32 15.31
N ALA A 186 15.14 25.62 14.02
CA ALA A 186 16.06 26.49 13.30
C ALA A 186 15.62 27.97 13.23
N GLY A 187 14.33 28.22 13.42
CA GLY A 187 13.75 29.58 13.33
C GLY A 187 12.70 29.82 14.41
N PRO A 188 13.09 29.91 15.71
CA PRO A 188 12.14 30.09 16.82
C PRO A 188 11.34 31.39 16.75
N ASN A 189 11.80 32.39 15.98
CA ASN A 189 11.10 33.64 15.75
C ASN A 189 10.23 33.66 14.49
N ILE A 190 10.12 32.53 13.81
CA ILE A 190 9.23 32.37 12.66
C ILE A 190 7.82 32.02 13.15
N ALA A 191 6.84 32.85 12.76
CA ALA A 191 5.45 32.64 13.12
C ALA A 191 4.77 31.74 12.10
N LEU A 192 4.23 30.58 12.54
CA LEU A 192 3.32 29.79 11.75
C LEU A 192 1.90 30.38 11.86
N ILE A 193 1.46 31.10 10.83
CA ILE A 193 0.18 31.83 10.88
C ILE A 193 -1.02 31.02 10.41
N SER A 194 -0.83 29.90 9.69
CA SER A 194 -1.87 28.93 9.37
C SER A 194 -1.24 27.57 8.99
N ASP A 195 -1.88 26.48 9.46
CA ASP A 195 -1.53 25.10 9.11
C ASP A 195 -2.79 24.20 9.02
N ASP A 196 -3.97 24.81 8.89
CA ASP A 196 -5.27 24.16 8.92
C ASP A 196 -5.91 23.99 7.53
N LYS A 197 -5.22 24.39 6.46
CA LYS A 197 -5.71 24.33 5.09
C LYS A 197 -5.14 23.12 4.35
N TYR A 198 -5.99 22.48 3.57
CA TYR A 198 -5.68 21.32 2.75
C TYR A 198 -5.85 21.67 1.27
N GLY A 199 -4.92 21.22 0.43
CA GLY A 199 -4.87 21.53 -1.00
C GLY A 199 -5.02 20.31 -1.93
N GLY A 200 -5.25 19.11 -1.35
CA GLY A 200 -5.42 17.86 -2.08
C GLY A 200 -6.85 17.32 -2.04
#